data_0db484974dee36b0ecacfb08e559dc22
#
_entry.id   0db484974dee36b0ecacfb08e559dc22
#
_cell.length_a   1.000
_cell.length_b   1.000
_cell.length_c   1.000
_cell.angle_alpha   90.00
_cell.angle_beta   90.00
_cell.angle_gamma   90.00
#
_symmetry.space_group_name_H-M   'P 1'
#
loop_
_entity.id
_entity.type
_entity.pdbx_description
1 polymer ?
#
loop_
_entity_poly.entity_id
_entity_poly.type
_entity_poly.pdbx_seq_one_letter_code
_entity_poly.pdbx_strand_id
1 'polypeptide(L)'
;MTAAVSSASMTRMDVLNVLSPLLDGNDLLVTIPSARRHFREITRGIIGAEPPHNTFAPVILGSISSTALGLALALPGRRIVALDTDGSLLMNTGILATLGNERPANLTVVVLDNEVYESIGMHPTHTAGNTDLAAMAAGAGCINCSTVTDVASLEDRVAGALEDGAFGLVVAKIRPGGMPAEWSLPRLAGDTDGVEDKYRFLRHIEALEGIITHDVRFW
;
A
#
# COMPACT_ATOMS: atom_id res chain seq x y z
N MET A 1 29.79 5.21 -7.13
CA MET A 1 29.48 3.88 -6.57
C MET A 1 28.25 3.41 -7.32
N THR A 2 28.38 2.41 -8.17
CA THR A 2 27.23 1.73 -8.79
C THR A 2 26.49 0.98 -7.69
N ALA A 3 25.25 1.37 -7.41
CA ALA A 3 24.39 0.61 -6.51
C ALA A 3 24.33 -0.84 -7.02
N ALA A 4 24.53 -1.80 -6.15
CA ALA A 4 24.28 -3.19 -6.48
C ALA A 4 22.78 -3.30 -6.83
N VAL A 5 22.48 -3.78 -8.02
CA VAL A 5 21.09 -4.05 -8.41
C VAL A 5 20.54 -5.10 -7.44
N SER A 6 19.39 -4.84 -6.85
CA SER A 6 18.70 -5.77 -5.95
C SER A 6 18.66 -7.17 -6.59
N SER A 7 19.06 -8.20 -5.83
CA SER A 7 18.97 -9.60 -6.26
C SER A 7 17.56 -10.16 -6.18
N ALA A 8 16.57 -9.34 -5.83
CA ALA A 8 15.18 -9.74 -5.72
C ALA A 8 14.63 -10.27 -7.05
N SER A 9 13.92 -11.38 -7.00
CA SER A 9 13.28 -11.98 -8.18
C SER A 9 11.91 -11.39 -8.46
N MET A 10 11.20 -10.94 -7.41
CA MET A 10 9.86 -10.36 -7.50
C MET A 10 9.86 -8.98 -8.16
N THR A 11 8.74 -8.64 -8.74
CA THR A 11 8.42 -7.32 -9.29
C THR A 11 7.27 -6.70 -8.50
N ARG A 12 7.03 -5.41 -8.70
CA ARG A 12 5.81 -4.74 -8.19
C ARG A 12 4.55 -5.46 -8.68
N MET A 13 4.55 -5.91 -9.93
CA MET A 13 3.38 -6.60 -10.50
C MET A 13 3.08 -7.93 -9.81
N ASP A 14 4.10 -8.66 -9.39
CA ASP A 14 3.91 -9.90 -8.62
C ASP A 14 3.20 -9.60 -7.30
N VAL A 15 3.60 -8.55 -6.59
CA VAL A 15 2.95 -8.13 -5.33
C VAL A 15 1.48 -7.72 -5.57
N LEU A 16 1.21 -6.97 -6.63
CA LEU A 16 -0.16 -6.55 -6.94
C LEU A 16 -1.05 -7.72 -7.38
N ASN A 17 -0.49 -8.68 -8.10
CA ASN A 17 -1.20 -9.91 -8.51
C ASN A 17 -1.53 -10.79 -7.30
N VAL A 18 -0.69 -10.81 -6.27
CA VAL A 18 -0.97 -11.49 -5.00
C VAL A 18 -2.07 -10.76 -4.23
N LEU A 19 -1.99 -9.45 -4.11
CA LEU A 19 -2.95 -8.65 -3.32
C LEU A 19 -4.35 -8.60 -3.94
N SER A 20 -4.44 -8.41 -5.26
CA SER A 20 -5.72 -8.11 -5.92
C SER A 20 -6.81 -9.17 -5.73
N PRO A 21 -6.54 -10.49 -5.77
CA PRO A 21 -7.56 -11.51 -5.53
C PRO A 21 -7.93 -11.68 -4.05
N LEU A 22 -7.10 -11.17 -3.12
CA LEU A 22 -7.33 -11.29 -1.67
C LEU A 22 -8.21 -10.15 -1.12
N LEU A 23 -8.45 -9.11 -1.91
CA LEU A 23 -9.19 -7.92 -1.51
C LEU A 23 -10.48 -7.79 -2.30
N ASP A 24 -11.53 -7.32 -1.63
CA ASP A 24 -12.84 -7.05 -2.24
C ASP A 24 -13.27 -5.57 -2.07
N GLY A 25 -14.51 -5.25 -2.46
CA GLY A 25 -15.02 -3.88 -2.39
C GLY A 25 -15.25 -3.35 -0.96
N ASN A 26 -15.22 -4.21 0.05
CA ASN A 26 -15.35 -3.82 1.46
C ASN A 26 -14.00 -3.46 2.10
N ASP A 27 -12.90 -3.88 1.47
CA ASP A 27 -11.56 -3.57 1.93
C ASP A 27 -11.14 -2.20 1.44
N LEU A 28 -10.37 -1.47 2.24
CA LEU A 28 -9.86 -0.16 1.88
C LEU A 28 -8.35 -0.22 1.68
N LEU A 29 -7.88 0.19 0.51
CA LEU A 29 -6.46 0.22 0.16
C LEU A 29 -5.93 1.66 0.12
N VAL A 30 -4.90 1.94 0.88
CA VAL A 30 -4.12 3.19 0.80
C VAL A 30 -2.76 2.88 0.16
N THR A 31 -2.42 3.56 -0.93
CA THR A 31 -1.22 3.22 -1.69
C THR A 31 -0.60 4.43 -2.41
N ILE A 32 0.55 4.24 -3.04
CA ILE A 32 1.15 5.24 -3.92
C ILE A 32 0.35 5.38 -5.23
N PRO A 33 0.36 6.56 -5.87
CA PRO A 33 -0.45 6.80 -7.09
C PRO A 33 -0.20 5.79 -8.21
N SER A 34 1.07 5.41 -8.46
CA SER A 34 1.41 4.45 -9.51
C SER A 34 0.85 3.06 -9.22
N ALA A 35 0.97 2.56 -7.98
CA ALA A 35 0.45 1.25 -7.61
C ALA A 35 -1.08 1.22 -7.61
N ARG A 36 -1.76 2.33 -7.23
CA ARG A 36 -3.22 2.43 -7.31
C ARG A 36 -3.76 2.13 -8.71
N ARG A 37 -3.18 2.76 -9.71
CA ARG A 37 -3.61 2.54 -11.11
C ARG A 37 -3.48 1.07 -11.50
N HIS A 38 -2.33 0.48 -11.23
CA HIS A 38 -2.06 -0.92 -11.53
C HIS A 38 -3.01 -1.87 -10.79
N PHE A 39 -3.22 -1.64 -9.51
CA PHE A 39 -4.14 -2.42 -8.70
C PHE A 39 -5.56 -2.39 -9.30
N ARG A 40 -6.06 -1.21 -9.67
CA ARG A 40 -7.39 -1.07 -10.29
C ARG A 40 -7.49 -1.79 -11.64
N GLU A 41 -6.46 -1.74 -12.49
CA GLU A 41 -6.46 -2.45 -13.78
C GLU A 41 -6.46 -3.97 -13.59
N ILE A 42 -5.65 -4.51 -12.66
CA ILE A 42 -5.65 -5.93 -12.32
C ILE A 42 -7.03 -6.33 -11.78
N THR A 43 -7.57 -5.57 -10.82
CA THR A 43 -8.89 -5.84 -10.22
C THR A 43 -9.98 -5.80 -11.27
N ARG A 44 -9.96 -4.83 -12.20
CA ARG A 44 -10.90 -4.77 -13.35
C ARG A 44 -10.83 -6.03 -14.20
N GLY A 45 -9.62 -6.54 -14.47
CA GLY A 45 -9.43 -7.80 -15.18
C GLY A 45 -10.02 -9.00 -14.45
N ILE A 46 -9.88 -9.05 -13.12
CA ILE A 46 -10.40 -10.15 -12.28
C ILE A 46 -11.93 -10.15 -12.24
N ILE A 47 -12.54 -9.00 -11.97
CA ILE A 47 -14.00 -8.90 -11.76
C ILE A 47 -14.80 -8.69 -13.05
N GLY A 48 -14.14 -8.34 -14.16
CA GLY A 48 -14.78 -8.07 -15.46
C GLY A 48 -15.66 -6.81 -15.48
N ALA A 49 -15.51 -5.91 -14.50
CA ALA A 49 -16.30 -4.68 -14.34
C ALA A 49 -15.43 -3.56 -13.75
N GLU A 50 -15.98 -2.34 -13.68
CA GLU A 50 -15.29 -1.22 -13.02
C GLU A 50 -15.12 -1.52 -11.52
N PRO A 51 -13.87 -1.49 -11.00
CA PRO A 51 -13.62 -1.76 -9.59
C PRO A 51 -14.21 -0.65 -8.71
N PRO A 52 -14.62 -0.97 -7.48
CA PRO A 52 -15.11 0.01 -6.52
C PRO A 52 -14.04 1.08 -6.23
N HIS A 53 -14.48 2.25 -5.77
CA HIS A 53 -13.57 3.35 -5.40
C HIS A 53 -12.96 3.16 -4.00
N ASN A 54 -12.56 1.95 -3.67
CA ASN A 54 -12.00 1.54 -2.39
C ASN A 54 -10.48 1.74 -2.27
N THR A 55 -9.86 2.40 -3.24
CA THR A 55 -8.43 2.68 -3.25
C THR A 55 -8.17 4.18 -3.20
N PHE A 56 -7.28 4.60 -2.30
CA PHE A 56 -6.85 5.99 -2.15
C PHE A 56 -5.33 6.11 -2.24
N ALA A 57 -4.87 7.13 -2.94
CA ALA A 57 -3.45 7.43 -3.06
C ALA A 57 -3.15 8.85 -2.57
N PRO A 58 -2.66 9.01 -1.33
CA PRO A 58 -2.15 10.30 -0.88
C PRO A 58 -1.03 10.78 -1.80
N VAL A 59 -1.02 12.07 -2.11
CA VAL A 59 0.01 12.65 -2.98
C VAL A 59 1.36 12.78 -2.28
N ILE A 60 1.36 12.77 -0.94
CA ILE A 60 2.55 13.01 -0.11
C ILE A 60 3.17 11.69 0.31
N LEU A 61 4.43 11.45 -0.10
CA LEU A 61 5.23 10.33 0.40
C LEU A 61 5.42 10.45 1.92
N GLY A 62 5.52 9.30 2.60
CA GLY A 62 5.56 9.23 4.06
C GLY A 62 4.20 9.30 4.75
N SER A 63 3.09 9.48 3.99
CA SER A 63 1.74 9.57 4.56
C SER A 63 0.88 8.31 4.36
N ILE A 64 1.34 7.31 3.62
CA ILE A 64 0.54 6.13 3.25
C ILE A 64 0.21 5.31 4.49
N SER A 65 1.21 4.83 5.19
CA SER A 65 1.02 4.02 6.41
C SER A 65 0.29 4.78 7.51
N SER A 66 0.53 6.11 7.67
CA SER A 66 -0.18 6.93 8.66
C SER A 66 -1.65 7.17 8.29
N THR A 67 -1.96 7.37 7.01
CA THR A 67 -3.34 7.47 6.53
C THR A 67 -4.09 6.16 6.75
N ALA A 68 -3.46 5.03 6.41
CA ALA A 68 -4.05 3.71 6.63
C ALA A 68 -4.29 3.42 8.13
N LEU A 69 -3.35 3.81 9.00
CA LEU A 69 -3.53 3.71 10.45
C LEU A 69 -4.75 4.53 10.90
N GLY A 70 -4.88 5.78 10.44
CA GLY A 70 -6.03 6.63 10.78
C GLY A 70 -7.36 6.00 10.37
N LEU A 71 -7.41 5.40 9.15
CA LEU A 71 -8.60 4.67 8.69
C LEU A 71 -8.86 3.41 9.54
N ALA A 72 -7.84 2.65 9.89
CA ALA A 72 -7.99 1.44 10.69
C ALA A 72 -8.57 1.74 12.08
N LEU A 73 -8.11 2.82 12.72
CA LEU A 73 -8.62 3.27 14.01
C LEU A 73 -10.06 3.82 13.91
N ALA A 74 -10.38 4.53 12.82
CA ALA A 74 -11.71 5.09 12.60
C ALA A 74 -12.76 4.06 12.17
N LEU A 75 -12.33 2.98 11.51
CA LEU A 75 -13.19 1.96 10.90
C LEU A 75 -12.80 0.54 11.36
N PRO A 76 -12.94 0.23 12.65
CA PRO A 76 -12.45 -1.04 13.22
C PRO A 76 -13.13 -2.29 12.62
N GLY A 77 -14.29 -2.13 12.00
CA GLY A 77 -15.00 -3.20 11.29
C GLY A 77 -14.58 -3.40 9.83
N ARG A 78 -13.61 -2.62 9.33
CA ARG A 78 -13.13 -2.70 7.94
C ARG A 78 -11.69 -3.17 7.89
N ARG A 79 -11.38 -4.01 6.95
CA ARG A 79 -10.01 -4.42 6.66
C ARG A 79 -9.32 -3.31 5.87
N ILE A 80 -8.17 -2.85 6.37
CA ILE A 80 -7.39 -1.77 5.78
C ILE A 80 -6.04 -2.33 5.33
N VAL A 81 -5.63 -2.02 4.11
CA VAL A 81 -4.32 -2.37 3.59
C VAL A 81 -3.56 -1.10 3.22
N ALA A 82 -2.36 -0.95 3.75
CA ALA A 82 -1.39 0.03 3.27
C ALA A 82 -0.43 -0.66 2.30
N LEU A 83 -0.34 -0.17 1.07
CA LEU A 83 0.71 -0.57 0.13
C LEU A 83 1.67 0.60 -0.02
N ASP A 84 2.67 0.63 0.84
CA ASP A 84 3.69 1.67 0.94
C ASP A 84 4.96 1.29 0.15
N THR A 85 5.95 2.15 0.13
CA THR A 85 7.28 1.85 -0.43
C THR A 85 8.36 2.11 0.60
N ASP A 86 9.52 1.50 0.42
CA ASP A 86 10.70 1.72 1.26
C ASP A 86 11.04 3.21 1.36
N GLY A 87 11.16 3.90 0.23
CA GLY A 87 11.47 5.33 0.19
C GLY A 87 10.40 6.19 0.86
N SER A 88 9.12 5.84 0.74
CA SER A 88 8.03 6.56 1.40
C SER A 88 8.04 6.32 2.91
N LEU A 89 8.15 5.07 3.36
CA LEU A 89 8.20 4.74 4.78
C LEU A 89 9.43 5.35 5.48
N LEU A 90 10.58 5.40 4.80
CA LEU A 90 11.80 6.03 5.29
C LEU A 90 11.65 7.55 5.51
N MET A 91 10.75 8.23 4.79
CA MET A 91 10.46 9.65 5.01
C MET A 91 9.68 9.91 6.30
N ASN A 92 9.06 8.88 6.87
CA ASN A 92 8.26 8.98 8.10
C ASN A 92 8.40 7.72 8.96
N THR A 93 9.62 7.35 9.30
CA THR A 93 9.88 6.17 10.16
C THR A 93 9.26 6.28 11.55
N GLY A 94 8.97 7.48 12.02
CA GLY A 94 8.27 7.71 13.29
C GLY A 94 6.89 7.04 13.36
N ILE A 95 6.25 6.79 12.22
CA ILE A 95 4.97 6.06 12.16
C ILE A 95 5.09 4.63 12.71
N LEU A 96 6.27 3.99 12.61
CA LEU A 96 6.49 2.66 13.15
C LEU A 96 6.26 2.59 14.66
N ALA A 97 6.65 3.64 15.39
CA ALA A 97 6.39 3.71 16.84
C ALA A 97 4.87 3.78 17.13
N THR A 98 4.11 4.55 16.33
CA THR A 98 2.66 4.63 16.51
C THR A 98 2.00 3.30 16.13
N LEU A 99 2.41 2.68 15.03
CA LEU A 99 1.93 1.35 14.62
C LEU A 99 2.22 0.30 15.69
N GLY A 100 3.42 0.33 16.29
CA GLY A 100 3.82 -0.58 17.35
C GLY A 100 3.05 -0.39 18.67
N ASN A 101 2.54 0.81 18.95
CA ASN A 101 1.70 1.08 20.11
C ASN A 101 0.23 0.73 19.85
N GLU A 102 -0.33 1.17 18.72
CA GLU A 102 -1.75 1.02 18.41
C GLU A 102 -2.10 -0.42 17.95
N ARG A 103 -1.27 -1.03 17.13
CA ARG A 103 -1.42 -2.41 16.60
C ARG A 103 -2.86 -2.75 16.20
N PRO A 104 -3.52 -1.95 15.35
CA PRO A 104 -4.91 -2.20 15.02
C PRO A 104 -5.06 -3.54 14.28
N ALA A 105 -5.93 -4.40 14.80
CA ALA A 105 -6.09 -5.77 14.32
C ALA A 105 -6.58 -5.87 12.86
N ASN A 106 -7.11 -4.77 12.31
CA ASN A 106 -7.66 -4.67 10.97
C ASN A 106 -6.72 -3.98 9.96
N LEU A 107 -5.42 -3.79 10.29
CA LEU A 107 -4.45 -3.15 9.41
C LEU A 107 -3.32 -4.10 9.01
N THR A 108 -3.14 -4.27 7.71
CA THR A 108 -1.96 -4.90 7.11
C THR A 108 -1.15 -3.86 6.33
N VAL A 109 0.14 -3.78 6.60
CA VAL A 109 1.08 -2.91 5.88
C VAL A 109 1.97 -3.77 4.99
N VAL A 110 1.94 -3.55 3.68
CA VAL A 110 2.84 -4.18 2.71
C VAL A 110 3.77 -3.09 2.16
N VAL A 111 5.06 -3.31 2.27
CA VAL A 111 6.09 -2.35 1.80
C VAL A 111 6.75 -2.91 0.55
N LEU A 112 6.61 -2.21 -0.57
CA LEU A 112 7.35 -2.47 -1.81
C LEU A 112 8.78 -1.94 -1.64
N ASP A 113 9.72 -2.80 -1.32
CA ASP A 113 11.13 -2.44 -1.10
C ASP A 113 11.95 -2.76 -2.34
N ASN A 114 12.11 -1.75 -3.20
CA ASN A 114 12.93 -1.82 -4.41
C ASN A 114 14.32 -1.22 -4.24
N GLU A 115 14.67 -0.75 -3.04
CA GLU A 115 15.98 -0.21 -2.66
C GLU A 115 16.37 1.09 -3.38
N VAL A 116 15.44 1.74 -4.13
CA VAL A 116 15.71 2.96 -4.87
C VAL A 116 14.54 3.95 -4.86
N TYR A 117 14.86 5.23 -4.96
CA TYR A 117 13.90 6.29 -5.26
C TYR A 117 13.69 6.38 -6.78
N GLU A 118 12.80 5.56 -7.35
CA GLU A 118 12.59 5.51 -8.81
C GLU A 118 12.17 6.86 -9.41
N SER A 119 11.27 7.57 -8.75
CA SER A 119 10.68 8.82 -9.28
C SER A 119 11.66 10.00 -9.36
N ILE A 120 12.80 9.91 -8.69
CA ILE A 120 13.79 10.98 -8.60
C ILE A 120 15.20 10.54 -9.05
N GLY A 121 15.27 9.62 -10.00
CA GLY A 121 16.53 9.27 -10.68
C GLY A 121 17.20 8.01 -10.17
N MET A 122 16.47 7.06 -9.61
CA MET A 122 16.98 5.75 -9.20
C MET A 122 18.08 5.82 -8.12
N HIS A 123 18.06 6.88 -7.30
CA HIS A 123 18.99 6.99 -6.18
C HIS A 123 18.71 5.90 -5.14
N PRO A 124 19.74 5.26 -4.58
CA PRO A 124 19.55 4.21 -3.59
C PRO A 124 18.87 4.76 -2.33
N THR A 125 17.91 4.00 -1.81
CA THR A 125 17.37 4.21 -0.47
C THR A 125 18.32 3.59 0.57
N HIS A 126 18.04 3.80 1.86
CA HIS A 126 18.85 3.19 2.91
C HIS A 126 18.67 1.67 3.00
N THR A 127 17.58 1.11 2.45
CA THR A 127 17.35 -0.34 2.39
C THR A 127 18.25 -1.05 1.38
N ALA A 128 18.88 -0.32 0.46
CA ALA A 128 19.99 -0.81 -0.36
C ALA A 128 21.28 -1.09 0.44
N GLY A 129 21.32 -0.67 1.69
CA GLY A 129 22.43 -0.87 2.62
C GLY A 129 22.03 -1.75 3.80
N ASN A 130 22.26 -1.25 5.01
CA ASN A 130 22.07 -2.02 6.25
C ASN A 130 20.72 -1.79 6.92
N THR A 131 19.80 -1.00 6.34
CA THR A 131 18.51 -0.71 6.95
C THR A 131 17.52 -1.86 6.68
N ASP A 132 17.03 -2.46 7.75
CA ASP A 132 15.98 -3.48 7.73
C ASP A 132 14.68 -2.90 8.30
N LEU A 133 13.71 -2.66 7.43
CA LEU A 133 12.43 -2.06 7.80
C LEU A 133 11.57 -2.99 8.68
N ALA A 134 11.64 -4.30 8.46
CA ALA A 134 10.91 -5.26 9.30
C ALA A 134 11.50 -5.31 10.71
N ALA A 135 12.83 -5.30 10.84
CA ALA A 135 13.51 -5.23 12.13
C ALA A 135 13.25 -3.89 12.84
N MET A 136 13.21 -2.77 12.10
CA MET A 136 12.84 -1.45 12.66
C MET A 136 11.41 -1.47 13.21
N ALA A 137 10.46 -2.02 12.46
CA ALA A 137 9.08 -2.15 12.90
C ALA A 137 8.96 -3.04 14.14
N ALA A 138 9.63 -4.19 14.16
CA ALA A 138 9.67 -5.08 15.32
C ALA A 138 10.29 -4.40 16.54
N GLY A 139 11.39 -3.67 16.37
CA GLY A 139 12.02 -2.87 17.42
C GLY A 139 11.14 -1.74 17.95
N ALA A 140 10.22 -1.23 17.14
CA ALA A 140 9.22 -0.24 17.52
C ALA A 140 7.98 -0.86 18.23
N GLY A 141 7.94 -2.20 18.38
CA GLY A 141 6.85 -2.91 19.05
C GLY A 141 5.78 -3.48 18.11
N CYS A 142 5.95 -3.37 16.79
CA CYS A 142 5.08 -4.08 15.87
C CYS A 142 5.28 -5.58 15.99
N ILE A 143 4.18 -6.31 15.91
CA ILE A 143 4.19 -7.78 15.84
C ILE A 143 4.00 -8.24 14.39
N ASN A 144 4.24 -9.52 14.10
CA ASN A 144 4.04 -10.10 12.76
C ASN A 144 4.78 -9.32 11.64
N CYS A 145 6.02 -8.89 11.91
CA CYS A 145 6.88 -8.22 10.93
C CYS A 145 7.73 -9.25 10.19
N SER A 146 7.78 -9.18 8.88
CA SER A 146 8.60 -10.08 8.06
C SER A 146 9.12 -9.42 6.80
N THR A 147 10.26 -9.89 6.31
CA THR A 147 10.80 -9.57 4.98
C THR A 147 10.69 -10.81 4.12
N VAL A 148 10.16 -10.66 2.90
CA VAL A 148 9.97 -11.73 1.92
C VAL A 148 10.66 -11.41 0.61
N THR A 149 11.15 -12.43 -0.09
CA THR A 149 11.94 -12.29 -1.32
C THR A 149 11.38 -13.07 -2.51
N ASP A 150 10.31 -13.82 -2.31
CA ASP A 150 9.65 -14.64 -3.32
C ASP A 150 8.11 -14.61 -3.18
N VAL A 151 7.43 -14.96 -4.27
CA VAL A 151 5.96 -14.89 -4.38
C VAL A 151 5.26 -15.80 -3.37
N ALA A 152 5.76 -17.02 -3.19
CA ALA A 152 5.10 -18.00 -2.30
C ALA A 152 5.13 -17.53 -0.84
N SER A 153 6.28 -17.02 -0.38
CA SER A 153 6.41 -16.41 0.95
C SER A 153 5.54 -15.16 1.09
N LEU A 154 5.40 -14.36 0.03
CA LEU A 154 4.53 -13.18 0.02
C LEU A 154 3.06 -13.57 0.17
N GLU A 155 2.59 -14.55 -0.62
CA GLU A 155 1.23 -15.07 -0.54
C GLU A 155 0.88 -15.55 0.88
N ASP A 156 1.75 -16.39 1.46
CA ASP A 156 1.57 -16.94 2.81
C ASP A 156 1.48 -15.81 3.86
N ARG A 157 2.42 -14.87 3.83
CA ARG A 157 2.49 -13.78 4.82
C ARG A 157 1.37 -12.78 4.71
N VAL A 158 0.98 -12.43 3.48
CA VAL A 158 -0.11 -11.48 3.26
C VAL A 158 -1.46 -12.12 3.57
N ALA A 159 -1.72 -13.34 3.11
CA ALA A 159 -2.95 -14.06 3.42
C ALA A 159 -3.10 -14.23 4.94
N GLY A 160 -2.05 -14.70 5.63
CA GLY A 160 -2.06 -14.82 7.09
C GLY A 160 -2.33 -13.48 7.79
N ALA A 161 -1.67 -12.39 7.38
CA ALA A 161 -1.87 -11.07 7.97
C ALA A 161 -3.30 -10.51 7.73
N LEU A 162 -3.95 -10.91 6.65
CA LEU A 162 -5.33 -10.51 6.36
C LEU A 162 -6.38 -11.34 7.10
N GLU A 163 -6.05 -12.58 7.47
CA GLU A 163 -6.95 -13.52 8.14
C GLU A 163 -6.84 -13.50 9.66
N ASP A 164 -5.63 -13.27 10.19
CA ASP A 164 -5.34 -13.43 11.63
C ASP A 164 -6.03 -12.42 12.56
N GLY A 165 -6.66 -11.35 12.01
CA GLY A 165 -7.25 -10.29 12.83
C GLY A 165 -6.23 -9.64 13.77
N ALA A 166 -4.98 -9.53 13.32
CA ALA A 166 -3.88 -8.91 14.04
C ALA A 166 -3.07 -8.03 13.09
N PHE A 167 -2.49 -6.95 13.62
CA PHE A 167 -1.59 -6.09 12.84
C PHE A 167 -0.46 -6.90 12.20
N GLY A 168 -0.21 -6.66 10.91
CA GLY A 168 0.89 -7.27 10.17
C GLY A 168 1.67 -6.26 9.34
N LEU A 169 3.00 -6.44 9.24
CA LEU A 169 3.86 -5.66 8.36
C LEU A 169 4.76 -6.58 7.54
N VAL A 170 4.59 -6.56 6.21
CA VAL A 170 5.33 -7.40 5.27
C VAL A 170 6.17 -6.53 4.35
N VAL A 171 7.48 -6.66 4.42
CA VAL A 171 8.43 -6.00 3.52
C VAL A 171 8.71 -6.95 2.35
N ALA A 172 8.21 -6.61 1.17
CA ALA A 172 8.42 -7.37 -0.05
C ALA A 172 9.61 -6.80 -0.82
N LYS A 173 10.73 -7.53 -0.85
CA LYS A 173 11.88 -7.19 -1.67
C LYS A 173 11.54 -7.39 -3.13
N ILE A 174 11.61 -6.32 -3.91
CA ILE A 174 11.31 -6.32 -5.34
C ILE A 174 12.45 -5.70 -6.14
N ARG A 175 12.56 -6.04 -7.43
CA ARG A 175 13.51 -5.34 -8.31
C ARG A 175 12.98 -3.95 -8.64
N PRO A 176 13.88 -2.98 -8.81
CA PRO A 176 13.56 -1.68 -9.38
C PRO A 176 12.97 -1.79 -10.78
N GLY A 177 12.14 -0.83 -11.17
CA GLY A 177 11.50 -0.81 -12.48
C GLY A 177 10.29 -1.75 -12.55
N GLY A 178 10.05 -2.31 -13.74
CA GLY A 178 8.95 -3.25 -13.94
C GLY A 178 7.59 -2.59 -14.16
N MET A 179 7.59 -1.29 -14.49
CA MET A 179 6.42 -0.67 -15.10
C MET A 179 6.34 -1.14 -16.55
N PRO A 180 5.28 -1.85 -16.94
CA PRO A 180 5.07 -2.12 -18.36
C PRO A 180 5.06 -0.81 -19.16
N ALA A 181 5.69 -0.79 -20.34
CA ALA A 181 5.80 0.44 -21.16
C ALA A 181 4.42 1.02 -21.50
N GLU A 182 3.42 0.17 -21.65
CA GLU A 182 2.01 0.53 -21.86
C GLU A 182 1.39 1.28 -20.68
N TRP A 183 2.00 1.27 -19.51
CA TRP A 183 1.52 1.92 -18.30
C TRP A 183 2.10 3.33 -18.10
N SER A 184 3.08 3.70 -18.90
CA SER A 184 3.50 5.10 -19.09
C SER A 184 2.53 5.91 -19.98
N LEU A 185 1.37 5.31 -20.31
CA LEU A 185 0.36 5.90 -21.18
C LEU A 185 -0.28 7.17 -20.58
N PRO A 186 -0.70 8.12 -21.45
CA PRO A 186 -1.43 9.30 -21.02
C PRO A 186 -2.68 8.91 -20.23
N ARG A 187 -3.14 9.81 -19.35
CA ARG A 187 -4.37 9.63 -18.57
C ARG A 187 -5.48 9.09 -19.48
N LEU A 188 -6.01 7.93 -19.09
CA LEU A 188 -7.17 7.36 -19.79
C LEU A 188 -8.42 8.17 -19.44
N ALA A 189 -9.40 8.17 -20.35
CA ALA A 189 -10.70 8.74 -20.07
C ALA A 189 -11.30 8.05 -18.83
N GLY A 190 -11.57 8.81 -17.78
CA GLY A 190 -12.03 8.28 -16.49
C GLY A 190 -10.98 8.24 -15.38
N ASP A 191 -9.70 8.51 -15.67
CA ASP A 191 -8.71 8.74 -14.63
C ASP A 191 -9.04 10.02 -13.86
N THR A 192 -9.17 9.90 -12.55
CA THR A 192 -9.46 11.01 -11.66
C THR A 192 -8.16 11.71 -11.21
N ASP A 193 -8.21 13.01 -10.98
CA ASP A 193 -7.14 13.70 -10.27
C ASP A 193 -7.18 13.34 -8.77
N GLY A 194 -6.13 13.70 -8.03
CA GLY A 194 -6.03 13.34 -6.61
C GLY A 194 -7.13 13.94 -5.73
N VAL A 195 -7.75 15.05 -6.15
CA VAL A 195 -8.86 15.70 -5.43
C VAL A 195 -10.15 14.92 -5.65
N GLU A 196 -10.49 14.63 -6.90
CA GLU A 196 -11.66 13.82 -7.23
C GLU A 196 -11.57 12.42 -6.62
N ASP A 197 -10.40 11.83 -6.64
CA ASP A 197 -10.11 10.53 -6.09
C ASP A 197 -10.38 10.44 -4.59
N LYS A 198 -9.94 11.47 -3.85
CA LYS A 198 -10.23 11.59 -2.42
C LYS A 198 -11.75 11.59 -2.16
N TYR A 199 -12.51 12.36 -2.95
CA TYR A 199 -13.95 12.43 -2.76
C TYR A 199 -14.66 11.13 -3.16
N ARG A 200 -14.24 10.46 -4.23
CA ARG A 200 -14.79 9.16 -4.62
C ARG A 200 -14.53 8.10 -3.56
N PHE A 201 -13.31 8.06 -3.02
CA PHE A 201 -12.96 7.17 -1.92
C PHE A 201 -13.80 7.47 -0.66
N LEU A 202 -13.96 8.75 -0.30
CA LEU A 202 -14.79 9.16 0.83
C LEU A 202 -16.25 8.76 0.64
N ARG A 203 -16.83 8.97 -0.55
CA ARG A 203 -18.21 8.55 -0.87
C ARG A 203 -18.38 7.04 -0.83
N HIS A 204 -17.36 6.29 -1.19
CA HIS A 204 -17.36 4.84 -1.05
C HIS A 204 -17.44 4.43 0.43
N ILE A 205 -16.62 5.04 1.29
CA ILE A 205 -16.68 4.80 2.75
C ILE A 205 -18.06 5.18 3.31
N GLU A 206 -18.59 6.34 2.94
CA GLU A 206 -19.94 6.78 3.39
C GLU A 206 -21.02 5.77 3.00
N ALA A 207 -20.95 5.22 1.80
CA ALA A 207 -21.89 4.20 1.34
C ALA A 207 -21.73 2.88 2.10
N LEU A 208 -20.50 2.47 2.42
CA LEU A 208 -20.22 1.26 3.21
C LEU A 208 -20.68 1.37 4.66
N GLU A 209 -20.52 2.54 5.27
CA GLU A 209 -20.82 2.77 6.69
C GLU A 209 -22.24 3.32 6.94
N GLY A 210 -22.95 3.74 5.89
CA GLY A 210 -24.25 4.38 6.02
C GLY A 210 -24.18 5.76 6.72
N ILE A 211 -23.07 6.47 6.58
CA ILE A 211 -22.82 7.77 7.21
C ILE A 211 -22.61 8.85 6.16
N ILE A 212 -22.69 10.11 6.59
CA ILE A 212 -22.32 11.29 5.80
C ILE A 212 -21.22 12.01 6.56
N THR A 213 -20.00 12.03 6.02
CA THR A 213 -18.85 12.70 6.66
C THR A 213 -18.75 14.16 6.27
N HIS A 214 -19.39 14.56 5.17
CA HIS A 214 -19.33 15.92 4.64
C HIS A 214 -20.70 16.37 4.13
N ASP A 215 -21.40 17.17 4.91
CA ASP A 215 -22.66 17.75 4.51
C ASP A 215 -22.42 19.02 3.69
N VAL A 216 -22.56 18.91 2.36
CA VAL A 216 -22.39 20.04 1.42
C VAL A 216 -23.52 21.08 1.49
N ARG A 217 -24.53 20.91 2.34
CA ARG A 217 -25.66 21.85 2.46
C ARG A 217 -25.33 23.19 3.11
N PHE A 218 -24.08 23.37 3.57
CA PHE A 218 -23.65 24.58 4.26
C PHE A 218 -22.60 25.43 3.50
N TRP A 219 -22.48 25.27 2.16
CA TRP A 219 -21.61 26.09 1.32
C TRP A 219 -22.41 26.78 0.23
#